data_75d6717ecd091bec2c98e6658d8e2a7c
#
_entry.id   75d6717ecd091bec2c98e6658d8e2a7c
#
_cell.length_a   1.000
_cell.length_b   1.000
_cell.length_c   1.000
_cell.angle_alpha   90.00
_cell.angle_beta   90.00
_cell.angle_gamma   90.00
#
_symmetry.space_group_name_H-M   'P 1'
#
loop_
_entity.id
_entity.type
_entity.pdbx_description
1 polymer ?
#
loop_
_entity_poly.entity_id
_entity_poly.type
_entity_poly.pdbx_seq_one_letter_code
_entity_poly.pdbx_strand_id
1 'polypeptide(L)'
;VDCSRGDVIAVSDNPPQVANQFEATVVWMADEPMIPGRAYWLKLGTQLVSATVQAPKYQVNVNTMEHLAAKTFDLNAIGVAEIATDKPIVFEPYAENHALGGFILIDKITNGTVAAGMLNFSLRRAQNVHWQTVDITRDMHANLKNQKPAVLWFTGLSGSGKSTIANLVEKKLYRMNRHTFLLDGDNVRHGLNKDLGFAEADRIENIRRVGEVAKLMTEAGLIVITAFISPFRAEREMVRAMIPDGEFIEIFVDTPLAEAEARDVKGLYKKARSGQLKNFTGIDSPYEAPANPEIRIDTTAMSPDAAADLIVERLLG
;
A
#
# COMPACT_ATOMS: atom_id res chain seq x y z
N VAL A 1 -34.41 -0.73 8.92
CA VAL A 1 -33.14 -0.41 8.23
C VAL A 1 -32.25 0.25 9.26
N ASP A 2 -31.12 -0.37 9.59
CA ASP A 2 -30.13 0.21 10.49
C ASP A 2 -29.38 1.30 9.73
N CYS A 3 -29.25 2.48 10.32
CA CYS A 3 -28.50 3.60 9.78
C CYS A 3 -27.25 3.79 10.65
N SER A 4 -26.08 3.76 10.03
CA SER A 4 -24.80 3.86 10.71
C SER A 4 -23.99 5.08 10.26
N ARG A 5 -22.88 5.36 10.94
CA ARG A 5 -21.99 6.46 10.58
C ARG A 5 -21.42 6.24 9.19
N GLY A 6 -21.63 7.20 8.30
CA GLY A 6 -21.22 7.14 6.90
C GLY A 6 -22.38 6.96 5.93
N ASP A 7 -23.54 6.54 6.41
CA ASP A 7 -24.72 6.43 5.56
C ASP A 7 -25.29 7.81 5.22
N VAL A 8 -25.88 7.90 4.03
CA VAL A 8 -26.56 9.10 3.53
C VAL A 8 -28.01 8.77 3.29
N ILE A 9 -28.90 9.54 3.91
CA ILE A 9 -30.33 9.44 3.69
C ILE A 9 -30.69 10.39 2.55
N ALA A 10 -31.27 9.86 1.50
CA ALA A 10 -31.66 10.60 0.30
C ALA A 10 -33.10 10.30 -0.10
N VAL A 11 -33.68 11.18 -0.90
CA VAL A 11 -34.99 10.94 -1.51
C VAL A 11 -34.88 9.88 -2.60
N SER A 12 -35.89 9.02 -2.71
CA SER A 12 -35.88 7.89 -3.64
C SER A 12 -35.78 8.29 -5.12
N ASP A 13 -36.34 9.46 -5.45
CA ASP A 13 -36.47 9.92 -6.84
C ASP A 13 -35.20 10.59 -7.38
N ASN A 14 -34.27 10.98 -6.49
CA ASN A 14 -32.98 11.56 -6.86
C ASN A 14 -31.89 11.10 -5.89
N PRO A 15 -31.47 9.84 -5.94
CA PRO A 15 -30.40 9.36 -5.08
C PRO A 15 -29.04 9.94 -5.52
N PRO A 16 -28.16 10.28 -4.57
CA PRO A 16 -26.80 10.71 -4.89
C PRO A 16 -26.01 9.58 -5.58
N GLN A 17 -24.94 9.95 -6.25
CA GLN A 17 -24.08 9.01 -6.96
C GLN A 17 -23.24 8.19 -5.97
N VAL A 18 -22.86 6.97 -6.39
CA VAL A 18 -21.95 6.09 -5.65
C VAL A 18 -20.79 5.70 -6.56
N ALA A 19 -19.56 6.00 -6.14
CA ALA A 19 -18.36 5.68 -6.91
C ALA A 19 -17.15 5.53 -6.00
N ASN A 20 -16.05 5.00 -6.57
CA ASN A 20 -14.77 4.84 -5.92
C ASN A 20 -13.59 5.43 -6.71
N GLN A 21 -13.88 6.14 -7.81
CA GLN A 21 -12.87 6.85 -8.60
C GLN A 21 -13.44 8.18 -9.06
N PHE A 22 -12.64 9.23 -8.88
CA PHE A 22 -13.09 10.60 -9.07
C PHE A 22 -12.01 11.43 -9.77
N GLU A 23 -12.46 12.40 -10.57
CA GLU A 23 -11.65 13.59 -10.83
C GLU A 23 -11.97 14.61 -9.74
N ALA A 24 -10.95 15.22 -9.18
CA ALA A 24 -11.10 16.22 -8.14
C ALA A 24 -10.15 17.39 -8.32
N THR A 25 -10.62 18.57 -7.95
CA THR A 25 -9.77 19.73 -7.73
C THR A 25 -9.23 19.63 -6.31
N VAL A 26 -7.91 19.72 -6.16
CA VAL A 26 -7.19 19.55 -4.90
C VAL A 26 -6.42 20.83 -4.59
N VAL A 27 -6.49 21.26 -3.34
CA VAL A 27 -5.65 22.31 -2.74
C VAL A 27 -4.73 21.61 -1.74
N TRP A 28 -3.44 21.61 -2.03
CA TRP A 28 -2.44 20.99 -1.17
C TRP A 28 -2.00 21.96 -0.08
N MET A 29 -2.03 21.55 1.19
CA MET A 29 -1.81 22.42 2.35
C MET A 29 -0.64 21.98 3.23
N ALA A 30 -0.01 20.84 2.96
CA ALA A 30 1.15 20.39 3.71
C ALA A 30 2.44 21.00 3.17
N ASP A 31 3.42 21.20 4.06
CA ASP A 31 4.76 21.69 3.69
C ASP A 31 5.49 20.67 2.79
N GLU A 32 5.26 19.39 3.04
CA GLU A 32 5.82 18.31 2.23
C GLU A 32 5.01 18.14 0.92
N PRO A 33 5.68 17.98 -0.23
CA PRO A 33 5.01 17.74 -1.50
C PRO A 33 4.14 16.49 -1.48
N MET A 34 3.04 16.51 -2.23
CA MET A 34 2.19 15.33 -2.44
C MET A 34 3.00 14.19 -3.07
N ILE A 35 2.80 12.99 -2.58
CA ILE A 35 3.37 11.78 -3.18
C ILE A 35 2.29 11.06 -3.96
N PRO A 36 2.37 10.99 -5.31
CA PRO A 36 1.41 10.26 -6.11
C PRO A 36 1.33 8.80 -5.72
N GLY A 37 0.10 8.28 -5.59
CA GLY A 37 -0.16 6.89 -5.20
C GLY A 37 -0.09 6.60 -3.70
N ARG A 38 0.41 7.52 -2.87
CA ARG A 38 0.40 7.37 -1.42
C ARG A 38 -1.03 7.33 -0.89
N ALA A 39 -1.24 6.49 0.13
CA ALA A 39 -2.55 6.32 0.76
C ALA A 39 -2.79 7.37 1.87
N TYR A 40 -3.91 8.07 1.75
CA TYR A 40 -4.43 9.04 2.74
C TYR A 40 -5.79 8.59 3.25
N TRP A 41 -6.23 9.13 4.38
CA TRP A 41 -7.65 9.10 4.72
C TRP A 41 -8.37 10.21 3.96
N LEU A 42 -9.41 9.86 3.21
CA LEU A 42 -10.35 10.81 2.64
C LEU A 42 -11.57 10.88 3.55
N LYS A 43 -11.85 12.08 4.03
CA LYS A 43 -13.05 12.36 4.84
C LYS A 43 -13.99 13.24 4.03
N LEU A 44 -15.18 12.71 3.74
CA LEU A 44 -16.29 13.40 3.07
C LEU A 44 -17.52 13.32 3.96
N GLY A 45 -17.91 14.44 4.57
CA GLY A 45 -18.96 14.46 5.58
C GLY A 45 -18.64 13.51 6.74
N THR A 46 -19.47 12.49 6.94
CA THR A 46 -19.30 11.46 7.97
C THR A 46 -18.58 10.20 7.44
N GLN A 47 -18.37 10.09 6.13
CA GLN A 47 -17.66 8.99 5.49
C GLN A 47 -16.15 9.17 5.68
N LEU A 48 -15.46 8.08 6.00
CA LEU A 48 -14.00 8.01 6.11
C LEU A 48 -13.51 6.76 5.40
N VAL A 49 -12.71 6.93 4.36
CA VAL A 49 -12.20 5.84 3.52
C VAL A 49 -10.71 6.05 3.22
N SER A 50 -10.02 4.98 2.88
CA SER A 50 -8.66 5.09 2.36
C SER A 50 -8.70 5.54 0.91
N ALA A 51 -7.88 6.54 0.56
CA ALA A 51 -7.81 7.08 -0.79
C ALA A 51 -6.38 7.23 -1.26
N THR A 52 -6.15 7.05 -2.55
CA THR A 52 -4.89 7.36 -3.23
C THR A 52 -5.12 8.48 -4.23
N VAL A 53 -4.18 9.42 -4.29
CA VAL A 53 -4.18 10.53 -5.26
C VAL A 53 -3.13 10.24 -6.32
N GLN A 54 -3.54 10.22 -7.58
CA GLN A 54 -2.63 10.02 -8.71
C GLN A 54 -1.83 11.29 -9.00
N ALA A 55 -0.84 11.20 -9.88
CA ALA A 55 -0.11 12.37 -10.34
C ALA A 55 -1.09 13.42 -10.90
N PRO A 56 -0.85 14.73 -10.64
CA PRO A 56 -1.70 15.78 -11.15
C PRO A 56 -1.87 15.72 -12.68
N LYS A 57 -3.10 15.92 -13.15
CA LYS A 57 -3.34 16.19 -14.57
C LYS A 57 -2.73 17.52 -14.98
N TYR A 58 -2.90 18.52 -14.13
CA TYR A 58 -2.31 19.85 -14.23
C TYR A 58 -2.43 20.59 -12.91
N GLN A 59 -1.59 21.58 -12.73
CA GLN A 59 -1.68 22.59 -11.68
C GLN A 59 -2.21 23.89 -12.27
N VAL A 60 -2.97 24.65 -11.51
CA VAL A 60 -3.49 25.96 -11.92
C VAL A 60 -2.56 27.04 -11.41
N ASN A 61 -2.12 27.91 -12.33
CA ASN A 61 -1.46 29.15 -11.94
C ASN A 61 -2.54 30.14 -11.45
N VAL A 62 -2.54 30.44 -10.17
CA VAL A 62 -3.58 31.28 -9.56
C VAL A 62 -3.61 32.71 -10.06
N ASN A 63 -2.53 33.20 -10.67
CA ASN A 63 -2.44 34.57 -11.21
C ASN A 63 -2.92 34.66 -12.65
N THR A 64 -2.63 33.65 -13.47
CA THR A 64 -2.94 33.66 -14.90
C THR A 64 -4.09 32.72 -15.26
N MET A 65 -4.50 31.86 -14.34
CA MET A 65 -5.48 30.79 -14.54
C MET A 65 -5.06 29.75 -15.60
N GLU A 66 -3.81 29.73 -15.99
CA GLU A 66 -3.26 28.78 -16.96
C GLU A 66 -3.01 27.41 -16.32
N HIS A 67 -3.14 26.37 -17.11
CA HIS A 67 -2.83 25.00 -16.70
C HIS A 67 -1.35 24.72 -16.90
N LEU A 68 -0.67 24.37 -15.84
CA LEU A 68 0.76 24.02 -15.85
C LEU A 68 0.93 22.51 -15.66
N ALA A 69 1.85 21.92 -16.41
CA ALA A 69 2.22 20.53 -16.21
C ALA A 69 2.91 20.38 -14.84
N ALA A 70 2.42 19.46 -14.01
CA ALA A 70 2.99 19.16 -12.69
C ALA A 70 3.07 17.65 -12.48
N LYS A 71 4.06 17.21 -11.74
CA LYS A 71 4.21 15.80 -11.33
C LYS A 71 3.73 15.54 -9.91
N THR A 72 3.61 16.59 -9.11
CA THR A 72 3.19 16.59 -7.72
C THR A 72 2.51 17.91 -7.38
N PHE A 73 1.94 18.04 -6.19
CA PHE A 73 1.49 19.30 -5.62
C PHE A 73 2.42 19.72 -4.51
N ASP A 74 2.95 20.94 -4.58
CA ASP A 74 3.69 21.59 -3.51
C ASP A 74 2.72 22.38 -2.61
N LEU A 75 3.22 22.90 -1.50
CA LEU A 75 2.43 23.74 -0.58
C LEU A 75 1.68 24.85 -1.34
N ASN A 76 0.39 25.01 -1.05
CA ASN A 76 -0.53 25.94 -1.68
C ASN A 76 -0.78 25.70 -3.17
N ALA A 77 -0.33 24.58 -3.73
CA ALA A 77 -0.66 24.23 -5.09
C ALA A 77 -2.15 23.90 -5.23
N ILE A 78 -2.76 24.39 -6.30
CA ILE A 78 -4.13 24.05 -6.70
C ILE A 78 -4.06 23.36 -8.05
N GLY A 79 -4.74 22.25 -8.21
CA GLY A 79 -4.77 21.54 -9.48
C GLY A 79 -5.78 20.41 -9.52
N VAL A 80 -5.78 19.66 -10.59
CA VAL A 80 -6.70 18.56 -10.82
C VAL A 80 -5.95 17.24 -10.81
N ALA A 81 -6.47 16.28 -10.05
CA ALA A 81 -5.93 14.94 -9.96
C ALA A 81 -7.05 13.88 -9.91
N GLU A 82 -6.67 12.64 -10.21
CA GLU A 82 -7.56 11.50 -10.02
C GLU A 82 -7.39 10.94 -8.62
N ILE A 83 -8.51 10.61 -7.98
CA ILE A 83 -8.57 10.01 -6.65
C ILE A 83 -9.27 8.67 -6.75
N ALA A 84 -8.67 7.64 -6.17
CA ALA A 84 -9.29 6.33 -6.02
C ALA A 84 -9.44 5.99 -4.54
N THR A 85 -10.62 5.48 -4.14
CA THR A 85 -10.93 5.05 -2.77
C THR A 85 -11.01 3.53 -2.68
N ASP A 86 -10.66 2.96 -1.52
CA ASP A 86 -10.73 1.53 -1.23
C ASP A 86 -12.18 0.99 -1.21
N LYS A 87 -13.13 1.86 -0.89
CA LYS A 87 -14.57 1.55 -0.85
C LYS A 87 -15.34 2.62 -1.63
N PRO A 88 -16.46 2.25 -2.26
CA PRO A 88 -17.35 3.24 -2.85
C PRO A 88 -17.86 4.22 -1.79
N ILE A 89 -17.94 5.49 -2.15
CA ILE A 89 -18.52 6.56 -1.32
C ILE A 89 -19.73 7.16 -2.01
N VAL A 90 -20.69 7.61 -1.19
CA VAL A 90 -21.83 8.39 -1.66
C VAL A 90 -21.38 9.83 -1.85
N PHE A 91 -21.58 10.39 -3.03
CA PHE A 91 -21.12 11.73 -3.36
C PHE A 91 -22.05 12.42 -4.36
N GLU A 92 -21.92 13.74 -4.46
CA GLU A 92 -22.38 14.56 -5.57
C GLU A 92 -21.27 15.50 -6.01
N PRO A 93 -21.24 15.97 -7.28
CA PRO A 93 -20.30 16.99 -7.70
C PRO A 93 -20.36 18.22 -6.77
N TYR A 94 -19.19 18.76 -6.41
CA TYR A 94 -19.13 19.91 -5.49
C TYR A 94 -19.93 21.12 -5.98
N ALA A 95 -20.01 21.31 -7.30
CA ALA A 95 -20.80 22.38 -7.91
C ALA A 95 -22.31 22.23 -7.65
N GLU A 96 -22.78 21.00 -7.40
CA GLU A 96 -24.19 20.69 -7.14
C GLU A 96 -24.48 20.61 -5.63
N ASN A 97 -23.55 20.02 -4.87
CA ASN A 97 -23.71 19.84 -3.44
C ASN A 97 -22.37 19.92 -2.69
N HIS A 98 -22.15 21.02 -1.98
CA HIS A 98 -20.92 21.26 -1.23
C HIS A 98 -20.70 20.23 -0.10
N ALA A 99 -21.76 19.75 0.53
CA ALA A 99 -21.67 18.81 1.65
C ALA A 99 -21.27 17.38 1.21
N LEU A 100 -21.72 16.96 0.02
CA LEU A 100 -21.41 15.65 -0.56
C LEU A 100 -20.30 15.70 -1.62
N GLY A 101 -19.76 16.87 -1.93
CA GLY A 101 -18.70 17.05 -2.92
C GLY A 101 -17.38 17.56 -2.34
N GLY A 102 -17.41 18.17 -1.15
CA GLY A 102 -16.21 18.68 -0.48
C GLY A 102 -15.57 17.63 0.44
N PHE A 103 -14.25 17.45 0.34
CA PHE A 103 -13.52 16.49 1.17
C PHE A 103 -12.21 17.08 1.71
N ILE A 104 -11.64 16.40 2.69
CA ILE A 104 -10.26 16.61 3.14
C ILE A 104 -9.47 15.32 3.04
N LEU A 105 -8.15 15.46 2.79
CA LEU A 105 -7.19 14.38 2.90
C LEU A 105 -6.41 14.53 4.21
N ILE A 106 -6.25 13.41 4.90
CA ILE A 106 -5.58 13.33 6.19
C ILE A 106 -4.43 12.32 6.05
N ASP A 107 -3.24 12.71 6.44
CA ASP A 107 -2.11 11.80 6.49
C ASP A 107 -2.36 10.70 7.54
N LYS A 108 -2.13 9.44 7.16
CA LYS A 108 -2.42 8.27 8.01
C LYS A 108 -1.48 8.11 9.19
N ILE A 109 -0.33 8.79 9.17
CA ILE A 109 0.70 8.67 10.21
C ILE A 109 0.57 9.82 11.20
N THR A 110 0.58 11.05 10.67
CA THR A 110 0.55 12.27 11.49
C THR A 110 -0.86 12.63 11.95
N ASN A 111 -1.89 12.10 11.30
CA ASN A 111 -3.30 12.50 11.44
C ASN A 111 -3.54 13.99 11.14
N GLY A 112 -2.58 14.65 10.49
CA GLY A 112 -2.71 16.04 10.04
C GLY A 112 -3.49 16.12 8.72
N THR A 113 -4.29 17.18 8.55
CA THR A 113 -4.93 17.48 7.28
C THR A 113 -3.86 17.98 6.30
N VAL A 114 -3.71 17.29 5.16
CA VAL A 114 -2.69 17.61 4.14
C VAL A 114 -3.27 18.26 2.89
N ALA A 115 -4.56 18.08 2.63
CA ALA A 115 -5.24 18.71 1.52
C ALA A 115 -6.73 18.88 1.77
N ALA A 116 -7.33 19.83 1.06
CA ALA A 116 -8.77 19.94 0.87
C ALA A 116 -9.08 19.79 -0.63
N GLY A 117 -10.28 19.33 -0.98
CA GLY A 117 -10.63 19.16 -2.38
C GLY A 117 -12.13 19.15 -2.64
N MET A 118 -12.42 19.19 -3.92
CA MET A 118 -13.76 19.24 -4.47
C MET A 118 -13.88 18.13 -5.52
N LEU A 119 -14.83 17.21 -5.35
CA LEU A 119 -15.15 16.19 -6.34
C LEU A 119 -15.83 16.84 -7.54
N ASN A 120 -15.23 16.71 -8.71
CA ASN A 120 -15.79 17.27 -9.95
C ASN A 120 -16.82 16.31 -10.55
N PHE A 121 -16.42 15.06 -10.73
CA PHE A 121 -17.28 13.97 -11.22
C PHE A 121 -16.64 12.61 -10.95
N SER A 122 -17.45 11.55 -11.01
CA SER A 122 -16.94 10.18 -10.96
C SER A 122 -16.29 9.78 -12.28
N LEU A 123 -15.10 9.18 -12.18
CA LEU A 123 -14.50 8.51 -13.31
C LEU A 123 -15.21 7.16 -13.48
N ARG A 124 -16.06 7.08 -14.47
CA ARG A 124 -16.67 5.80 -14.82
C ARG A 124 -15.57 4.89 -15.36
N ARG A 125 -15.06 3.97 -14.54
CA ARG A 125 -14.46 2.76 -15.11
C ARG A 125 -15.50 2.17 -16.05
N ALA A 126 -15.05 1.71 -17.21
CA ALA A 126 -15.94 1.12 -18.20
C ALA A 126 -17.04 0.33 -17.50
N GLN A 127 -18.29 0.69 -17.72
CA GLN A 127 -19.47 0.06 -17.10
C GLN A 127 -19.55 -1.46 -17.36
N ASN A 128 -18.59 -1.99 -18.11
CA ASN A 128 -18.45 -3.40 -18.51
C ASN A 128 -17.57 -4.23 -17.54
N VAL A 129 -17.02 -3.65 -16.46
CA VAL A 129 -16.29 -4.43 -15.44
C VAL A 129 -17.30 -4.82 -14.36
N HIS A 130 -17.90 -5.99 -14.51
CA HIS A 130 -18.75 -6.60 -13.51
C HIS A 130 -17.93 -7.61 -12.71
N TRP A 131 -18.20 -7.69 -11.41
CA TRP A 131 -17.64 -8.76 -10.61
C TRP A 131 -18.21 -10.10 -11.11
N GLN A 132 -17.33 -10.96 -11.61
CA GLN A 132 -17.73 -12.29 -12.06
C GLN A 132 -17.82 -13.22 -10.84
N THR A 133 -18.98 -13.78 -10.60
CA THR A 133 -19.12 -14.84 -9.60
C THR A 133 -18.45 -16.12 -10.14
N VAL A 134 -17.54 -16.68 -9.36
CA VAL A 134 -16.85 -17.93 -9.69
C VAL A 134 -17.39 -19.06 -8.81
N ASP A 135 -17.53 -20.25 -9.36
CA ASP A 135 -18.07 -21.42 -8.63
C ASP A 135 -17.05 -21.98 -7.63
N ILE A 136 -15.76 -21.90 -7.95
CA ILE A 136 -14.69 -22.35 -7.07
C ILE A 136 -14.27 -21.19 -6.17
N THR A 137 -14.60 -21.31 -4.90
CA THR A 137 -14.34 -20.26 -3.91
C THR A 137 -12.93 -20.36 -3.32
N ARG A 138 -12.51 -19.30 -2.64
CA ARG A 138 -11.27 -19.25 -1.87
C ARG A 138 -11.16 -20.40 -0.86
N ASP A 139 -12.24 -20.70 -0.15
CA ASP A 139 -12.27 -21.79 0.82
C ASP A 139 -12.11 -23.16 0.17
N MET A 140 -12.68 -23.36 -1.01
CA MET A 140 -12.48 -24.58 -1.79
C MET A 140 -11.02 -24.73 -2.23
N HIS A 141 -10.36 -23.65 -2.64
CA HIS A 141 -8.92 -23.65 -2.93
C HIS A 141 -8.07 -23.98 -1.72
N ALA A 142 -8.39 -23.41 -0.55
CA ALA A 142 -7.70 -23.63 0.69
C ALA A 142 -7.88 -25.09 1.16
N ASN A 143 -9.12 -25.61 1.13
CA ASN A 143 -9.44 -26.98 1.51
C ASN A 143 -8.73 -28.01 0.63
N LEU A 144 -8.69 -27.80 -0.69
CA LEU A 144 -7.98 -28.69 -1.61
C LEU A 144 -6.49 -28.79 -1.29
N LYS A 145 -5.89 -27.71 -0.75
CA LYS A 145 -4.49 -27.66 -0.32
C LYS A 145 -4.26 -28.03 1.15
N ASN A 146 -5.33 -28.30 1.87
CA ASN A 146 -5.29 -28.62 3.30
C ASN A 146 -4.45 -27.63 4.12
N GLN A 147 -4.69 -26.33 3.90
CA GLN A 147 -3.99 -25.25 4.58
C GLN A 147 -4.85 -23.98 4.68
N LYS A 148 -4.51 -23.13 5.65
CA LYS A 148 -5.04 -21.76 5.71
C LYS A 148 -4.15 -20.86 4.87
N PRO A 149 -4.70 -20.08 3.94
CA PRO A 149 -3.93 -19.08 3.21
C PRO A 149 -3.44 -17.99 4.18
N ALA A 150 -2.26 -17.45 3.89
CA ALA A 150 -1.70 -16.36 4.68
C ALA A 150 -0.71 -15.55 3.84
N VAL A 151 -0.48 -14.29 4.22
CA VAL A 151 0.60 -13.46 3.74
C VAL A 151 1.63 -13.29 4.85
N LEU A 152 2.85 -13.78 4.63
CA LEU A 152 4.01 -13.51 5.46
C LEU A 152 4.75 -12.30 4.89
N TRP A 153 4.48 -11.12 5.44
CA TRP A 153 5.00 -9.86 4.93
C TRP A 153 6.29 -9.45 5.63
N PHE A 154 7.43 -9.75 5.00
CA PHE A 154 8.73 -9.34 5.52
C PHE A 154 9.03 -7.88 5.20
N THR A 155 9.41 -7.10 6.21
CA THR A 155 9.90 -5.74 6.08
C THR A 155 11.21 -5.54 6.87
N GLY A 156 12.00 -4.54 6.48
CA GLY A 156 13.29 -4.22 7.10
C GLY A 156 14.29 -3.66 6.11
N LEU A 157 15.42 -3.16 6.58
CA LEU A 157 16.46 -2.53 5.78
C LEU A 157 17.07 -3.48 4.72
N SER A 158 17.69 -2.93 3.70
CA SER A 158 18.53 -3.71 2.80
C SER A 158 19.63 -4.41 3.61
N GLY A 159 19.98 -5.65 3.26
CA GLY A 159 21.00 -6.39 4.03
C GLY A 159 20.54 -6.92 5.40
N SER A 160 19.28 -6.70 5.82
CA SER A 160 18.78 -7.19 7.11
C SER A 160 18.60 -8.72 7.18
N GLY A 161 18.64 -9.45 6.07
CA GLY A 161 18.47 -10.89 6.04
C GLY A 161 17.09 -11.41 5.62
N LYS A 162 16.18 -10.52 5.20
CA LYS A 162 14.80 -10.88 4.77
C LYS A 162 14.75 -12.05 3.80
N SER A 163 15.42 -11.94 2.65
CA SER A 163 15.39 -12.97 1.60
C SER A 163 15.98 -14.30 2.08
N THR A 164 16.98 -14.27 2.96
CA THR A 164 17.58 -15.47 3.54
C THR A 164 16.57 -16.18 4.45
N ILE A 165 15.94 -15.45 5.38
CA ILE A 165 14.97 -16.01 6.32
C ILE A 165 13.72 -16.46 5.54
N ALA A 166 13.21 -15.65 4.62
CA ALA A 166 12.05 -15.98 3.80
C ALA A 166 12.25 -17.29 2.98
N ASN A 167 13.42 -17.47 2.38
CA ASN A 167 13.75 -18.70 1.67
C ASN A 167 13.86 -19.92 2.61
N LEU A 168 14.35 -19.74 3.83
CA LEU A 168 14.37 -20.82 4.83
C LEU A 168 12.94 -21.19 5.28
N VAL A 169 12.09 -20.20 5.51
CA VAL A 169 10.66 -20.41 5.82
C VAL A 169 9.99 -21.19 4.70
N GLU A 170 10.18 -20.78 3.45
CA GLU A 170 9.61 -21.48 2.29
C GLU A 170 10.09 -22.93 2.21
N LYS A 171 11.39 -23.19 2.40
CA LYS A 171 11.94 -24.56 2.41
C LYS A 171 11.33 -25.43 3.53
N LYS A 172 11.14 -24.86 4.73
CA LYS A 172 10.54 -25.60 5.86
C LYS A 172 9.06 -25.91 5.57
N LEU A 173 8.28 -24.95 5.08
CA LEU A 173 6.88 -25.14 4.70
C LEU A 173 6.73 -26.14 3.54
N TYR A 174 7.60 -26.07 2.54
CA TYR A 174 7.63 -27.03 1.43
C TYR A 174 7.84 -28.48 1.92
N ARG A 175 8.76 -28.70 2.87
CA ARG A 175 8.99 -30.03 3.49
C ARG A 175 7.77 -30.54 4.28
N MET A 176 6.89 -29.62 4.71
CA MET A 176 5.64 -29.92 5.38
C MET A 176 4.45 -30.05 4.40
N ASN A 177 4.73 -30.18 3.10
CA ASN A 177 3.74 -30.24 2.02
C ASN A 177 2.78 -29.02 2.00
N ARG A 178 3.28 -27.84 2.36
CA ARG A 178 2.51 -26.60 2.24
C ARG A 178 2.76 -25.96 0.87
N HIS A 179 1.70 -25.44 0.27
CA HIS A 179 1.73 -24.75 -1.01
C HIS A 179 2.08 -23.29 -0.79
N THR A 180 3.30 -22.91 -1.13
CA THR A 180 3.87 -21.58 -0.89
C THR A 180 4.25 -20.90 -2.19
N PHE A 181 4.41 -19.57 -2.15
CA PHE A 181 5.08 -18.80 -3.19
C PHE A 181 5.85 -17.63 -2.59
N LEU A 182 7.14 -17.53 -2.93
CA LEU A 182 8.02 -16.45 -2.49
C LEU A 182 8.08 -15.33 -3.54
N LEU A 183 7.59 -14.15 -3.17
CA LEU A 183 7.75 -12.90 -3.91
C LEU A 183 8.96 -12.15 -3.36
N ASP A 184 10.10 -12.28 -4.02
CA ASP A 184 11.31 -11.54 -3.69
C ASP A 184 11.38 -10.21 -4.47
N GLY A 185 11.85 -9.15 -3.80
CA GLY A 185 11.87 -7.80 -4.35
C GLY A 185 12.69 -7.64 -5.62
N ASP A 186 13.82 -8.32 -5.71
CA ASP A 186 14.65 -8.26 -6.92
C ASP A 186 13.98 -9.02 -8.07
N ASN A 187 13.45 -10.21 -7.80
CA ASN A 187 12.80 -11.05 -8.82
C ASN A 187 11.58 -10.36 -9.43
N VAL A 188 10.73 -9.74 -8.60
CA VAL A 188 9.53 -9.03 -9.05
C VAL A 188 9.89 -7.84 -9.94
N ARG A 189 11.02 -7.17 -9.67
CA ARG A 189 11.51 -6.04 -10.49
C ARG A 189 12.06 -6.45 -11.85
N HIS A 190 12.39 -7.71 -12.08
CA HIS A 190 12.76 -8.21 -13.42
C HIS A 190 11.54 -8.42 -14.33
N GLY A 191 10.34 -8.52 -13.79
CA GLY A 191 9.10 -8.79 -14.54
C GLY A 191 8.00 -7.77 -14.26
N LEU A 192 7.17 -8.07 -13.26
CA LEU A 192 5.95 -7.34 -12.92
C LEU A 192 6.18 -5.83 -12.72
N ASN A 193 7.29 -5.45 -12.11
CA ASN A 193 7.62 -4.07 -11.73
C ASN A 193 8.87 -3.54 -12.45
N LYS A 194 9.18 -4.05 -13.66
CA LYS A 194 10.35 -3.63 -14.45
C LYS A 194 10.28 -2.16 -14.92
N ASP A 195 9.08 -1.60 -14.95
CA ASP A 195 8.80 -0.21 -15.32
C ASP A 195 9.00 0.77 -14.16
N LEU A 196 9.18 0.27 -12.93
CA LEU A 196 9.32 1.10 -11.73
C LEU A 196 10.80 1.32 -11.37
N GLY A 197 11.14 2.58 -11.07
CA GLY A 197 12.43 2.98 -10.53
C GLY A 197 12.52 2.85 -8.99
N PHE A 198 13.29 3.76 -8.37
CA PHE A 198 13.51 3.81 -6.93
C PHE A 198 13.08 5.16 -6.30
N ALA A 199 12.39 6.00 -7.07
CA ALA A 199 11.71 7.17 -6.51
C ALA A 199 10.63 6.73 -5.50
N GLU A 200 10.24 7.62 -4.62
CA GLU A 200 9.27 7.30 -3.56
C GLU A 200 7.94 6.81 -4.14
N ALA A 201 7.42 7.50 -5.17
CA ALA A 201 6.21 7.08 -5.88
C ALA A 201 6.33 5.68 -6.50
N ASP A 202 7.50 5.34 -7.08
CA ASP A 202 7.74 4.01 -7.65
C ASP A 202 7.75 2.92 -6.56
N ARG A 203 8.26 3.24 -5.36
CA ARG A 203 8.25 2.30 -4.22
C ARG A 203 6.83 2.05 -3.72
N ILE A 204 6.02 3.09 -3.62
CA ILE A 204 4.62 3.00 -3.22
C ILE A 204 3.87 2.12 -4.22
N GLU A 205 4.00 2.39 -5.52
CA GLU A 205 3.36 1.60 -6.57
C GLU A 205 3.87 0.15 -6.60
N ASN A 206 5.17 -0.06 -6.35
CA ASN A 206 5.74 -1.40 -6.21
C ASN A 206 5.04 -2.20 -5.09
N ILE A 207 4.87 -1.61 -3.92
CA ILE A 207 4.20 -2.27 -2.79
C ILE A 207 2.71 -2.49 -3.07
N ARG A 208 2.03 -1.53 -3.71
CA ARG A 208 0.64 -1.70 -4.12
C ARG A 208 0.46 -2.90 -5.06
N ARG A 209 1.29 -3.00 -6.12
CA ARG A 209 1.22 -4.12 -7.07
C ARG A 209 1.52 -5.46 -6.40
N VAL A 210 2.53 -5.51 -5.54
CA VAL A 210 2.86 -6.73 -4.78
C VAL A 210 1.70 -7.12 -3.86
N GLY A 211 1.05 -6.16 -3.21
CA GLY A 211 -0.12 -6.40 -2.37
C GLY A 211 -1.29 -7.03 -3.14
N GLU A 212 -1.60 -6.51 -4.33
CA GLU A 212 -2.65 -7.08 -5.19
C GLU A 212 -2.32 -8.51 -5.63
N VAL A 213 -1.06 -8.78 -6.01
CA VAL A 213 -0.62 -10.13 -6.37
C VAL A 213 -0.69 -11.07 -5.17
N ALA A 214 -0.24 -10.63 -3.99
CA ALA A 214 -0.32 -11.43 -2.78
C ALA A 214 -1.78 -11.77 -2.43
N LYS A 215 -2.71 -10.82 -2.59
CA LYS A 215 -4.15 -11.05 -2.42
C LYS A 215 -4.66 -12.12 -3.36
N LEU A 216 -4.41 -12.00 -4.67
CA LEU A 216 -4.85 -13.00 -5.66
C LEU A 216 -4.28 -14.41 -5.36
N MET A 217 -3.04 -14.48 -4.91
CA MET A 217 -2.42 -15.76 -4.55
C MET A 217 -3.02 -16.36 -3.27
N THR A 218 -3.39 -15.55 -2.27
CA THR A 218 -4.11 -16.05 -1.10
C THR A 218 -5.53 -16.49 -1.42
N GLU A 219 -6.20 -15.82 -2.36
CA GLU A 219 -7.49 -16.28 -2.90
C GLU A 219 -7.36 -17.64 -3.61
N ALA A 220 -6.22 -17.92 -4.25
CA ALA A 220 -5.89 -19.23 -4.78
C ALA A 220 -5.51 -20.27 -3.71
N GLY A 221 -5.57 -19.93 -2.41
CA GLY A 221 -5.29 -20.84 -1.30
C GLY A 221 -3.83 -21.02 -0.97
N LEU A 222 -2.93 -20.11 -1.38
CA LEU A 222 -1.50 -20.21 -1.12
C LEU A 222 -1.08 -19.48 0.18
N ILE A 223 0.03 -19.93 0.75
CA ILE A 223 0.80 -19.15 1.72
C ILE A 223 1.81 -18.31 0.93
N VAL A 224 1.63 -17.00 0.94
CA VAL A 224 2.46 -16.05 0.19
C VAL A 224 3.52 -15.46 1.09
N ILE A 225 4.76 -15.54 0.69
CA ILE A 225 5.89 -14.99 1.42
C ILE A 225 6.41 -13.81 0.62
N THR A 226 6.50 -12.62 1.21
CA THR A 226 7.00 -11.43 0.53
C THR A 226 8.27 -10.92 1.18
N ALA A 227 9.34 -10.68 0.42
CA ALA A 227 10.61 -10.18 0.93
C ALA A 227 10.96 -8.82 0.30
N PHE A 228 10.42 -7.76 0.87
CA PHE A 228 10.60 -6.38 0.41
C PHE A 228 11.07 -5.46 1.56
N ILE A 229 11.72 -4.34 1.21
CA ILE A 229 12.04 -3.31 2.21
C ILE A 229 10.73 -2.73 2.76
N SER A 230 9.75 -2.43 1.90
CA SER A 230 8.45 -1.81 2.21
C SER A 230 8.58 -0.73 3.30
N PRO A 231 9.24 0.42 2.98
CA PRO A 231 9.75 1.33 3.99
C PRO A 231 8.68 2.12 4.73
N PHE A 232 7.49 2.31 4.15
CA PHE A 232 6.46 3.17 4.70
C PHE A 232 5.34 2.36 5.37
N ARG A 233 4.88 2.81 6.55
CA ARG A 233 3.79 2.15 7.29
C ARG A 233 2.47 2.18 6.54
N ALA A 234 2.16 3.33 5.92
CA ALA A 234 0.89 3.51 5.22
C ALA A 234 0.68 2.46 4.11
N GLU A 235 1.74 2.11 3.36
CA GLU A 235 1.65 1.12 2.29
C GLU A 235 1.53 -0.30 2.84
N ARG A 236 2.21 -0.63 3.96
CA ARG A 236 2.05 -1.93 4.61
C ARG A 236 0.65 -2.09 5.20
N GLU A 237 0.11 -1.04 5.83
CA GLU A 237 -1.28 -1.01 6.32
C GLU A 237 -2.30 -1.08 5.18
N MET A 238 -2.03 -0.44 4.04
CA MET A 238 -2.86 -0.57 2.84
C MET A 238 -2.95 -2.02 2.39
N VAL A 239 -1.82 -2.74 2.34
CA VAL A 239 -1.83 -4.16 1.96
C VAL A 239 -2.52 -5.01 3.02
N ARG A 240 -2.27 -4.75 4.31
CA ARG A 240 -2.95 -5.43 5.42
C ARG A 240 -4.48 -5.34 5.28
N ALA A 241 -4.99 -4.15 4.95
CA ALA A 241 -6.42 -3.92 4.76
C ALA A 241 -7.04 -4.66 3.55
N MET A 242 -6.22 -5.16 2.61
CA MET A 242 -6.68 -5.97 1.47
C MET A 242 -6.85 -7.46 1.82
N ILE A 243 -6.24 -7.90 2.90
CA ILE A 243 -6.15 -9.31 3.31
C ILE A 243 -7.13 -9.53 4.48
N PRO A 244 -7.83 -10.66 4.56
CA PRO A 244 -8.71 -10.97 5.68
C PRO A 244 -8.00 -10.93 7.04
N ASP A 245 -8.74 -10.56 8.08
CA ASP A 245 -8.22 -10.47 9.44
C ASP A 245 -7.57 -11.79 9.89
N GLY A 246 -6.38 -11.66 10.48
CA GLY A 246 -5.61 -12.80 10.99
C GLY A 246 -4.80 -13.58 9.93
N GLU A 247 -4.86 -13.17 8.65
CA GLU A 247 -4.10 -13.82 7.58
C GLU A 247 -2.92 -12.98 7.08
N PHE A 248 -2.80 -11.74 7.50
CA PHE A 248 -1.63 -10.90 7.26
C PHE A 248 -0.73 -10.92 8.49
N ILE A 249 0.47 -11.47 8.32
CA ILE A 249 1.49 -11.58 9.37
C ILE A 249 2.66 -10.70 8.99
N GLU A 250 2.80 -9.54 9.62
CA GLU A 250 3.92 -8.63 9.41
C GLU A 250 5.14 -9.11 10.19
N ILE A 251 6.25 -9.34 9.47
CA ILE A 251 7.50 -9.84 10.02
C ILE A 251 8.55 -8.74 9.89
N PHE A 252 8.85 -8.10 11.00
CA PHE A 252 9.88 -7.07 11.06
C PHE A 252 11.24 -7.72 11.29
N VAL A 253 12.08 -7.70 10.25
CA VAL A 253 13.48 -8.14 10.33
C VAL A 253 14.30 -6.96 10.80
N ASP A 254 14.38 -6.84 12.13
CA ASP A 254 15.02 -5.73 12.83
C ASP A 254 16.53 -5.94 12.87
N THR A 255 17.23 -5.09 12.16
CA THR A 255 18.69 -5.08 12.07
C THR A 255 19.16 -3.64 12.22
N PRO A 256 20.03 -3.33 13.17
CA PRO A 256 20.63 -2.01 13.28
C PRO A 256 21.28 -1.59 11.95
N LEU A 257 21.15 -0.31 11.60
CA LEU A 257 21.69 0.20 10.32
C LEU A 257 23.18 -0.12 10.15
N ALA A 258 23.96 0.05 11.23
CA ALA A 258 25.39 -0.25 11.21
C ALA A 258 25.68 -1.72 10.84
N GLU A 259 24.90 -2.66 11.36
CA GLU A 259 25.03 -4.08 11.04
C GLU A 259 24.62 -4.39 9.60
N ALA A 260 23.51 -3.77 9.12
CA ALA A 260 23.05 -3.92 7.75
C ALA A 260 24.08 -3.36 6.75
N GLU A 261 24.68 -2.22 7.08
CA GLU A 261 25.76 -1.58 6.31
C GLU A 261 27.05 -2.40 6.34
N ALA A 262 27.43 -2.97 7.48
CA ALA A 262 28.60 -3.85 7.59
C ALA A 262 28.47 -5.13 6.76
N ARG A 263 27.24 -5.67 6.69
CA ARG A 263 26.96 -6.85 5.84
C ARG A 263 27.04 -6.53 4.35
N ASP A 264 26.51 -5.40 3.93
CA ASP A 264 26.43 -4.84 2.54
C ASP A 264 26.66 -5.84 1.39
N VAL A 265 25.96 -6.96 1.42
CA VAL A 265 26.13 -8.12 0.53
C VAL A 265 26.11 -7.74 -0.97
N LYS A 266 25.38 -6.68 -1.31
CA LYS A 266 25.21 -6.20 -2.69
C LYS A 266 26.06 -4.96 -3.02
N GLY A 267 26.83 -4.42 -2.07
CA GLY A 267 27.62 -3.19 -2.22
C GLY A 267 26.76 -1.92 -2.37
N LEU A 268 25.49 -1.98 -1.97
CA LEU A 268 24.53 -0.88 -2.17
C LEU A 268 24.75 0.26 -1.18
N TYR A 269 25.12 -0.04 0.08
CA TYR A 269 25.46 0.97 1.09
C TYR A 269 26.69 1.77 0.69
N LYS A 270 27.72 1.08 0.18
CA LYS A 270 28.94 1.74 -0.33
C LYS A 270 28.61 2.69 -1.48
N LYS A 271 27.72 2.31 -2.40
CA LYS A 271 27.27 3.16 -3.51
C LYS A 271 26.43 4.34 -3.01
N ALA A 272 25.56 4.14 -2.02
CA ALA A 272 24.75 5.20 -1.44
C ALA A 272 25.61 6.22 -0.70
N ARG A 273 26.56 5.78 0.14
CA ARG A 273 27.52 6.66 0.85
C ARG A 273 28.41 7.45 -0.10
N SER A 274 28.76 6.90 -1.26
CA SER A 274 29.56 7.63 -2.27
C SER A 274 28.71 8.53 -3.18
N GLY A 275 27.38 8.64 -2.96
CA GLY A 275 26.47 9.45 -3.75
C GLY A 275 26.13 8.88 -5.14
N GLN A 276 26.59 7.67 -5.46
CA GLN A 276 26.30 6.99 -6.71
C GLN A 276 24.85 6.42 -6.76
N LEU A 277 24.26 6.18 -5.60
CA LEU A 277 22.90 5.70 -5.47
C LEU A 277 22.12 6.68 -4.59
N LYS A 278 21.07 7.30 -5.16
CA LYS A 278 20.17 8.22 -4.48
C LYS A 278 18.91 7.50 -4.00
N ASN A 279 18.22 8.11 -3.04
CA ASN A 279 16.97 7.60 -2.46
C ASN A 279 17.13 6.21 -1.84
N PHE A 280 18.25 5.94 -1.20
CA PHE A 280 18.51 4.65 -0.58
C PHE A 280 17.97 4.60 0.86
N THR A 281 17.06 3.63 1.13
CA THR A 281 16.40 3.50 2.43
C THR A 281 17.40 3.27 3.56
N GLY A 282 17.33 4.11 4.60
CA GLY A 282 18.21 4.10 5.74
C GLY A 282 19.43 5.02 5.61
N ILE A 283 19.67 5.62 4.44
CA ILE A 283 20.76 6.60 4.24
C ILE A 283 20.17 7.98 3.92
N ASP A 284 19.57 8.16 2.76
CA ASP A 284 18.98 9.40 2.28
C ASP A 284 17.45 9.29 2.03
N SER A 285 16.86 8.16 2.37
CA SER A 285 15.41 7.90 2.35
C SER A 285 15.00 7.22 3.66
N PRO A 286 13.86 7.60 4.26
CA PRO A 286 13.45 7.07 5.57
C PRO A 286 13.03 5.60 5.50
N TYR A 287 13.12 4.93 6.65
CA TYR A 287 12.48 3.66 6.94
C TYR A 287 11.62 3.81 8.20
N GLU A 288 10.34 3.56 8.08
CA GLU A 288 9.38 3.62 9.17
C GLU A 288 9.18 2.20 9.74
N ALA A 289 9.81 1.92 10.88
CA ALA A 289 9.64 0.64 11.55
C ALA A 289 8.16 0.35 11.87
N PRO A 290 7.69 -0.90 11.74
CA PRO A 290 6.34 -1.27 12.15
C PRO A 290 6.07 -0.91 13.60
N ALA A 291 4.85 -0.43 13.89
CA ALA A 291 4.46 -0.13 15.27
C ALA A 291 4.15 -1.41 16.07
N ASN A 292 3.41 -2.33 15.46
CA ASN A 292 2.95 -3.56 16.09
C ASN A 292 3.04 -4.75 15.10
N PRO A 293 4.26 -5.19 14.73
CA PRO A 293 4.41 -6.36 13.87
C PRO A 293 4.00 -7.63 14.64
N GLU A 294 3.41 -8.59 13.95
CA GLU A 294 3.08 -9.90 14.56
C GLU A 294 4.33 -10.66 15.00
N ILE A 295 5.44 -10.46 14.26
CA ILE A 295 6.73 -11.08 14.58
C ILE A 295 7.84 -10.04 14.41
N ARG A 296 8.68 -9.88 15.45
CA ARG A 296 9.91 -9.09 15.39
C ARG A 296 11.11 -10.01 15.53
N ILE A 297 12.06 -9.92 14.61
CA ILE A 297 13.28 -10.74 14.57
C ILE A 297 14.49 -9.82 14.73
N ASP A 298 15.17 -9.91 15.85
CA ASP A 298 16.48 -9.28 16.05
C ASP A 298 17.56 -10.18 15.44
N THR A 299 18.10 -9.76 14.31
CA THR A 299 19.11 -10.54 13.57
C THR A 299 20.52 -10.47 14.16
N THR A 300 20.71 -9.71 15.25
CA THR A 300 21.95 -9.72 16.03
C THR A 300 21.94 -10.81 17.10
N ALA A 301 20.75 -11.19 17.56
CA ALA A 301 20.56 -12.16 18.62
C ALA A 301 20.06 -13.54 18.13
N MET A 302 19.49 -13.61 16.91
CA MET A 302 18.85 -14.82 16.40
C MET A 302 19.44 -15.26 15.05
N SER A 303 19.74 -16.55 14.91
CA SER A 303 20.18 -17.10 13.63
C SER A 303 19.03 -17.14 12.60
N PRO A 304 19.34 -17.10 11.29
CA PRO A 304 18.30 -17.17 10.25
C PRO A 304 17.44 -18.45 10.33
N ASP A 305 18.02 -19.57 10.75
CA ASP A 305 17.31 -20.85 10.87
C ASP A 305 16.34 -20.85 12.06
N ALA A 306 16.77 -20.34 13.22
CA ALA A 306 15.91 -20.13 14.38
C ALA A 306 14.77 -19.14 14.12
N ALA A 307 15.05 -18.08 13.37
CA ALA A 307 14.04 -17.11 12.94
C ALA A 307 12.99 -17.78 12.04
N ALA A 308 13.43 -18.64 11.12
CA ALA A 308 12.52 -19.37 10.25
C ALA A 308 11.65 -20.37 11.05
N ASP A 309 12.20 -21.04 12.07
CA ASP A 309 11.43 -21.94 12.95
C ASP A 309 10.35 -21.18 13.71
N LEU A 310 10.69 -20.04 14.30
CA LEU A 310 9.74 -19.17 15.02
C LEU A 310 8.56 -18.74 14.10
N ILE A 311 8.86 -18.36 12.85
CA ILE A 311 7.84 -17.93 11.89
C ILE A 311 6.92 -19.10 11.53
N VAL A 312 7.48 -20.28 11.25
CA VAL A 312 6.70 -21.48 10.88
C VAL A 312 5.82 -21.92 12.06
N GLU A 313 6.36 -21.93 13.28
CA GLU A 313 5.59 -22.25 14.48
C GLU A 313 4.42 -21.27 14.67
N ARG A 314 4.65 -19.97 14.52
CA ARG A 314 3.61 -18.96 14.66
C ARG A 314 2.52 -19.04 13.58
N LEU A 315 2.89 -19.46 12.37
CA LEU A 315 1.94 -19.63 11.27
C LEU A 315 1.04 -20.86 11.45
N LEU A 316 1.57 -21.94 12.00
CA LEU A 316 0.89 -23.25 12.09
C LEU A 316 0.21 -23.51 13.46
N GLY A 317 0.60 -22.79 14.49
CA GLY A 317 0.03 -22.85 15.85
C GLY A 317 -1.20 -22.00 15.98
#